data_b51ebfafa1d839ab7b2db79f8497ff57
#
_entry.id   b51ebfafa1d839ab7b2db79f8497ff57
#
_cell.length_a   1.000
_cell.length_b   1.000
_cell.length_c   1.000
_cell.angle_alpha   90.00
_cell.angle_beta   90.00
_cell.angle_gamma   90.00
#
_symmetry.space_group_name_H-M   'P 1'
#
loop_
_entity.id
_entity.type
_entity.pdbx_description
1 polymer ?
#
loop_
_entity_poly.entity_id
_entity_poly.type
_entity_poly.pdbx_seq_one_letter_code
_entity_poly.pdbx_strand_id
1 'polypeptide(L)'
;YKVYFYIMPQIWASRLGRIKKIKRYVDHVFCTFPFEASLYRAAEIPYTYAGHPLLSQLPPPTKREVFCNRYKLNPEHRILGVFPGSRKLETDHLMEPMLEAVAKLKQDDPNLQVVLAKASSLKDPYFYKVFNNALSKQSNLTQGDVRIIEHDNHAVLSACDAVVMASGTVTLEAAIYHTPMVITYKGPWLPYQIVRRVCYLPCLGLPNILCH
;
A
#
# COMPACT_ATOMS: atom_id res chain seq x y z
N TYR A 1 36.42 -5.79 6.94
CA TYR A 1 35.14 -6.51 6.92
C TYR A 1 34.46 -6.29 5.58
N LYS A 2 33.78 -7.34 5.01
CA LYS A 2 32.94 -7.20 3.81
C LYS A 2 31.55 -6.75 4.21
N VAL A 3 30.95 -5.83 3.42
CA VAL A 3 29.63 -5.25 3.65
C VAL A 3 28.71 -5.69 2.52
N TYR A 4 27.70 -6.51 2.87
CA TYR A 4 26.64 -6.93 1.95
C TYR A 4 25.35 -6.21 2.30
N PHE A 5 24.62 -5.75 1.27
CA PHE A 5 23.37 -5.03 1.50
C PHE A 5 22.22 -5.74 0.77
N TYR A 6 21.19 -6.11 1.53
CA TYR A 6 19.95 -6.70 1.01
C TYR A 6 18.78 -5.75 1.24
N ILE A 7 17.98 -5.52 0.23
CA ILE A 7 16.86 -4.56 0.19
C ILE A 7 17.36 -3.14 0.49
N MET A 8 18.07 -2.57 -0.46
CA MET A 8 18.57 -1.19 -0.36
C MET A 8 17.43 -0.17 -0.21
N PRO A 9 17.65 0.93 0.53
CA PRO A 9 16.74 2.06 0.47
C PRO A 9 16.51 2.52 -0.96
N GLN A 10 15.29 2.94 -1.29
CA GLN A 10 14.87 3.35 -2.63
C GLN A 10 15.56 4.67 -3.06
N ILE A 11 16.86 4.59 -3.33
CA ILE A 11 17.68 5.76 -3.70
C ILE A 11 17.30 6.31 -5.08
N TRP A 12 16.77 5.45 -5.95
CA TRP A 12 16.33 5.77 -7.30
C TRP A 12 15.14 6.75 -7.32
N ALA A 13 14.35 6.82 -6.26
CA ALA A 13 13.18 7.70 -6.18
C ALA A 13 13.54 9.19 -6.01
N SER A 14 14.59 9.52 -5.23
CA SER A 14 14.89 10.92 -4.91
C SER A 14 16.34 11.18 -4.44
N ARG A 15 17.17 10.14 -4.33
CA ARG A 15 18.47 10.25 -3.65
C ARG A 15 19.61 9.58 -4.43
N LEU A 16 19.64 9.74 -5.75
CA LEU A 16 20.66 9.17 -6.63
C LEU A 16 22.10 9.51 -6.19
N GLY A 17 22.33 10.66 -5.58
CA GLY A 17 23.65 11.02 -5.04
C GLY A 17 24.21 10.07 -3.99
N ARG A 18 23.37 9.25 -3.35
CA ARG A 18 23.81 8.21 -2.41
C ARG A 18 24.55 7.04 -3.09
N ILE A 19 24.41 6.87 -4.41
CA ILE A 19 25.07 5.80 -5.16
C ILE A 19 26.60 5.85 -4.96
N LYS A 20 27.18 7.06 -4.86
CA LYS A 20 28.62 7.24 -4.59
C LYS A 20 29.05 6.68 -3.23
N LYS A 21 28.18 6.83 -2.21
CA LYS A 21 28.44 6.26 -0.87
C LYS A 21 28.31 4.74 -0.89
N ILE A 22 27.32 4.21 -1.60
CA ILE A 22 27.15 2.76 -1.75
C ILE A 22 28.39 2.18 -2.43
N LYS A 23 28.84 2.73 -3.57
CA LYS A 23 30.07 2.31 -4.26
C LYS A 23 31.29 2.30 -3.36
N ARG A 24 31.37 3.23 -2.39
CA ARG A 24 32.52 3.35 -1.47
C ARG A 24 32.50 2.36 -0.31
N TYR A 25 31.32 1.99 0.20
CA TYR A 25 31.20 1.30 1.49
C TYR A 25 30.53 -0.06 1.40
N VAL A 26 30.00 -0.44 0.24
CA VAL A 26 29.27 -1.71 0.06
C VAL A 26 29.99 -2.56 -0.96
N ASP A 27 30.37 -3.77 -0.56
CA ASP A 27 31.06 -4.73 -1.43
C ASP A 27 30.12 -5.42 -2.41
N HIS A 28 28.84 -5.64 -2.02
CA HIS A 28 27.86 -6.30 -2.86
C HIS A 28 26.43 -5.93 -2.48
N VAL A 29 25.56 -5.75 -3.47
CA VAL A 29 24.13 -5.43 -3.30
C VAL A 29 23.27 -6.59 -3.80
N PHE A 30 22.31 -7.03 -2.97
CA PHE A 30 21.21 -7.89 -3.40
C PHE A 30 19.99 -7.02 -3.65
N CYS A 31 19.70 -6.74 -4.92
CA CYS A 31 18.57 -5.89 -5.31
C CYS A 31 17.29 -6.70 -5.54
N THR A 32 16.16 -6.06 -5.33
CA THR A 32 14.84 -6.69 -5.33
C THR A 32 13.99 -6.33 -6.55
N PHE A 33 14.32 -5.23 -7.23
CA PHE A 33 13.61 -4.81 -8.43
C PHE A 33 14.50 -4.87 -9.67
N PRO A 34 13.98 -5.28 -10.85
CA PRO A 34 14.77 -5.41 -12.07
C PRO A 34 15.46 -4.11 -12.50
N PHE A 35 14.77 -2.97 -12.34
CA PHE A 35 15.31 -1.66 -12.71
C PHE A 35 16.48 -1.20 -11.81
N GLU A 36 16.56 -1.69 -10.56
CA GLU A 36 17.69 -1.43 -9.67
C GLU A 36 18.98 -2.05 -10.21
N ALA A 37 18.88 -3.21 -10.86
CA ALA A 37 20.04 -3.87 -11.47
C ALA A 37 20.72 -2.97 -12.50
N SER A 38 19.96 -2.25 -13.31
CA SER A 38 20.49 -1.30 -14.28
C SER A 38 21.22 -0.12 -13.61
N LEU A 39 20.70 0.36 -12.48
CA LEU A 39 21.32 1.42 -11.69
C LEU A 39 22.68 0.99 -11.12
N TYR A 40 22.75 -0.22 -10.53
CA TYR A 40 24.01 -0.73 -9.94
C TYR A 40 25.02 -1.07 -11.02
N ARG A 41 24.58 -1.61 -12.16
CA ARG A 41 25.45 -1.86 -13.32
C ARG A 41 26.08 -0.56 -13.84
N ALA A 42 25.27 0.48 -14.05
CA ALA A 42 25.76 1.79 -14.51
C ALA A 42 26.72 2.45 -13.52
N ALA A 43 26.60 2.17 -12.23
CA ALA A 43 27.47 2.65 -11.18
C ALA A 43 28.70 1.76 -10.94
N GLU A 44 28.83 0.62 -11.66
CA GLU A 44 29.89 -0.39 -11.48
C GLU A 44 29.94 -0.91 -10.02
N ILE A 45 28.79 -1.14 -9.41
CA ILE A 45 28.66 -1.73 -8.08
C ILE A 45 28.34 -3.22 -8.25
N PRO A 46 29.06 -4.16 -7.61
CA PRO A 46 28.73 -5.57 -7.66
C PRO A 46 27.33 -5.82 -7.11
N TYR A 47 26.48 -6.53 -7.89
CA TYR A 47 25.11 -6.80 -7.48
C TYR A 47 24.64 -8.19 -7.92
N THR A 48 23.64 -8.69 -7.24
CA THR A 48 22.83 -9.84 -7.65
C THR A 48 21.35 -9.45 -7.58
N TYR A 49 20.60 -9.73 -8.65
CA TYR A 49 19.14 -9.61 -8.63
C TYR A 49 18.56 -10.83 -7.91
N ALA A 50 18.07 -10.62 -6.69
CA ALA A 50 17.55 -11.68 -5.84
C ALA A 50 16.02 -11.86 -5.93
N GLY A 51 15.33 -10.89 -6.54
CA GLY A 51 13.86 -10.82 -6.52
C GLY A 51 13.31 -10.29 -5.20
N HIS A 52 12.03 -9.93 -5.20
CA HIS A 52 11.40 -9.38 -4.00
C HIS A 52 10.91 -10.51 -3.08
N PRO A 53 11.25 -10.49 -1.77
CA PRO A 53 10.92 -11.58 -0.83
C PRO A 53 9.43 -11.81 -0.66
N LEU A 54 8.58 -10.80 -0.91
CA LEU A 54 7.12 -10.97 -0.86
C LEU A 54 6.62 -12.10 -1.76
N LEU A 55 7.27 -12.37 -2.90
CA LEU A 55 6.86 -13.44 -3.82
C LEU A 55 6.85 -14.83 -3.18
N SER A 56 7.72 -15.05 -2.19
CA SER A 56 7.84 -16.33 -1.47
C SER A 56 7.22 -16.31 -0.07
N GLN A 57 6.90 -15.13 0.46
CA GLN A 57 6.42 -14.97 1.84
C GLN A 57 4.91 -14.79 1.94
N LEU A 58 4.24 -14.39 0.86
CA LEU A 58 2.81 -14.22 0.88
C LEU A 58 2.10 -15.58 1.01
N PRO A 59 1.11 -15.70 1.89
CA PRO A 59 0.29 -16.90 1.96
C PRO A 59 -0.54 -17.08 0.68
N PRO A 60 -1.01 -18.30 0.40
CA PRO A 60 -1.91 -18.52 -0.72
C PRO A 60 -3.19 -17.68 -0.57
N PRO A 61 -3.82 -17.27 -1.69
CA PRO A 61 -5.01 -16.42 -1.64
C PRO A 61 -6.15 -17.12 -0.88
N THR A 62 -6.82 -16.37 -0.02
CA THR A 62 -8.00 -16.84 0.70
C THR A 62 -9.18 -16.90 -0.27
N LYS A 63 -9.90 -18.02 -0.29
CA LYS A 63 -11.14 -18.16 -1.10
C LYS A 63 -12.19 -17.17 -0.60
N ARG A 64 -12.91 -16.55 -1.55
CA ARG A 64 -13.94 -15.54 -1.27
C ARG A 64 -15.00 -16.03 -0.28
N GLU A 65 -15.50 -17.25 -0.44
CA GLU A 65 -16.52 -17.83 0.44
C GLU A 65 -16.02 -17.98 1.89
N VAL A 66 -14.75 -18.37 2.05
CA VAL A 66 -14.11 -18.51 3.37
C VAL A 66 -13.98 -17.14 4.05
N PHE A 67 -13.56 -16.13 3.29
CA PHE A 67 -13.48 -14.76 3.76
C PHE A 67 -14.85 -14.20 4.16
N CYS A 68 -15.84 -14.34 3.27
CA CYS A 68 -17.20 -13.85 3.50
C CYS A 68 -17.84 -14.52 4.72
N ASN A 69 -17.69 -15.84 4.87
CA ASN A 69 -18.19 -16.55 6.05
C ASN A 69 -17.54 -16.06 7.34
N ARG A 70 -16.20 -15.83 7.35
CA ARG A 70 -15.44 -15.34 8.51
C ARG A 70 -15.93 -13.97 8.97
N TYR A 71 -16.17 -13.07 8.03
CA TYR A 71 -16.50 -11.68 8.31
C TYR A 71 -17.98 -11.33 8.17
N LYS A 72 -18.84 -12.34 7.96
CA LYS A 72 -20.31 -12.21 7.80
C LYS A 72 -20.67 -11.25 6.65
N LEU A 73 -20.01 -11.46 5.51
CA LEU A 73 -20.27 -10.76 4.26
C LEU A 73 -21.04 -11.67 3.29
N ASN A 74 -21.75 -11.08 2.34
CA ASN A 74 -22.42 -11.81 1.28
C ASN A 74 -21.43 -12.01 0.10
N PRO A 75 -21.13 -13.26 -0.32
CA PRO A 75 -20.18 -13.52 -1.42
C PRO A 75 -20.68 -13.03 -2.79
N GLU A 76 -22.00 -12.85 -2.96
CA GLU A 76 -22.61 -12.36 -4.21
C GLU A 76 -22.52 -10.83 -4.38
N HIS A 77 -22.28 -10.09 -3.31
CA HIS A 77 -22.15 -8.65 -3.35
C HIS A 77 -20.69 -8.22 -3.56
N ARG A 78 -20.48 -7.10 -4.24
CA ARG A 78 -19.14 -6.52 -4.41
C ARG A 78 -18.53 -6.13 -3.07
N ILE A 79 -17.22 -6.34 -2.95
CA ILE A 79 -16.47 -6.00 -1.75
C ILE A 79 -15.35 -5.01 -2.13
N LEU A 80 -15.39 -3.84 -1.53
CA LEU A 80 -14.34 -2.82 -1.65
C LEU A 80 -13.44 -2.85 -0.41
N GLY A 81 -12.16 -3.08 -0.62
CA GLY A 81 -11.16 -2.95 0.43
C GLY A 81 -10.63 -1.52 0.53
N VAL A 82 -10.49 -1.01 1.76
CA VAL A 82 -9.98 0.33 2.07
C VAL A 82 -8.75 0.22 2.96
N PHE A 83 -7.61 0.74 2.50
CA PHE A 83 -6.32 0.68 3.18
C PHE A 83 -5.77 2.10 3.40
N PRO A 84 -6.13 2.80 4.49
CA PRO A 84 -5.78 4.21 4.71
C PRO A 84 -4.31 4.43 5.11
N GLY A 85 -3.54 3.35 5.18
CA GLY A 85 -2.13 3.38 5.52
C GLY A 85 -1.80 2.79 6.88
N SER A 86 -0.51 2.65 7.14
CA SER A 86 0.04 2.04 8.36
C SER A 86 0.68 3.07 9.32
N ARG A 87 0.79 4.32 8.88
CA ARG A 87 1.35 5.42 9.66
C ARG A 87 0.28 6.44 10.02
N LYS A 88 0.40 7.06 11.20
CA LYS A 88 -0.54 8.08 11.65
C LYS A 88 -0.80 9.16 10.60
N LEU A 89 0.28 9.72 10.03
CA LEU A 89 0.18 10.78 9.03
C LEU A 89 -0.61 10.33 7.78
N GLU A 90 -0.43 9.11 7.33
CA GLU A 90 -1.19 8.54 6.19
C GLU A 90 -2.66 8.43 6.56
N THR A 91 -2.97 7.80 7.69
CA THR A 91 -4.34 7.59 8.17
C THR A 91 -5.08 8.91 8.41
N ASP A 92 -4.42 9.91 9.01
CA ASP A 92 -5.00 11.24 9.24
C ASP A 92 -5.42 11.95 7.95
N HIS A 93 -4.66 11.76 6.87
CA HIS A 93 -4.90 12.46 5.60
C HIS A 93 -5.79 11.68 4.63
N LEU A 94 -5.82 10.34 4.73
CA LEU A 94 -6.48 9.48 3.75
C LEU A 94 -7.81 8.90 4.23
N MET A 95 -8.03 8.75 5.54
CA MET A 95 -9.26 8.15 6.07
C MET A 95 -10.51 8.88 5.58
N GLU A 96 -10.54 10.20 5.73
CA GLU A 96 -11.71 11.02 5.34
C GLU A 96 -12.01 10.96 3.84
N PRO A 97 -11.06 11.26 2.91
CA PRO A 97 -11.35 11.19 1.49
C PRO A 97 -11.66 9.78 0.98
N MET A 98 -11.13 8.72 1.63
CA MET A 98 -11.50 7.35 1.28
C MET A 98 -12.93 7.03 1.72
N LEU A 99 -13.36 7.44 2.92
CA LEU A 99 -14.74 7.24 3.36
C LEU A 99 -15.73 8.11 2.57
N GLU A 100 -15.34 9.31 2.13
CA GLU A 100 -16.15 10.12 1.21
C GLU A 100 -16.37 9.40 -0.13
N ALA A 101 -15.31 8.79 -0.69
CA ALA A 101 -15.44 8.00 -1.91
C ALA A 101 -16.33 6.77 -1.71
N VAL A 102 -16.20 6.08 -0.57
CA VAL A 102 -17.07 4.95 -0.18
C VAL A 102 -18.53 5.41 -0.10
N ALA A 103 -18.79 6.54 0.55
CA ALA A 103 -20.14 7.09 0.69
C ALA A 103 -20.81 7.37 -0.67
N LYS A 104 -20.04 7.87 -1.64
CA LYS A 104 -20.52 8.09 -3.02
C LYS A 104 -20.78 6.76 -3.73
N LEU A 105 -19.86 5.80 -3.65
CA LEU A 105 -20.02 4.49 -4.28
C LEU A 105 -21.23 3.71 -3.74
N LYS A 106 -21.52 3.83 -2.44
CA LYS A 106 -22.72 3.20 -1.85
C LYS A 106 -24.03 3.87 -2.27
N GLN A 107 -24.02 5.09 -2.75
CA GLN A 107 -25.23 5.69 -3.39
C GLN A 107 -25.54 5.03 -4.72
N ASP A 108 -24.50 4.68 -5.50
CA ASP A 108 -24.65 4.02 -6.81
C ASP A 108 -24.89 2.50 -6.66
N ASP A 109 -24.29 1.86 -5.64
CA ASP A 109 -24.44 0.45 -5.33
C ASP A 109 -24.72 0.25 -3.82
N PRO A 110 -25.99 0.26 -3.38
CA PRO A 110 -26.36 0.06 -1.97
C PRO A 110 -25.91 -1.28 -1.38
N ASN A 111 -25.70 -2.30 -2.23
CA ASN A 111 -25.23 -3.63 -1.83
C ASN A 111 -23.69 -3.70 -1.69
N LEU A 112 -22.97 -2.66 -2.04
CA LEU A 112 -21.51 -2.61 -1.89
C LEU A 112 -21.12 -2.83 -0.42
N GLN A 113 -20.33 -3.85 -0.18
CA GLN A 113 -19.76 -4.17 1.12
C GLN A 113 -18.37 -3.55 1.24
N VAL A 114 -18.08 -2.95 2.39
CA VAL A 114 -16.85 -2.20 2.61
C VAL A 114 -16.05 -2.82 3.74
N VAL A 115 -14.81 -3.12 3.46
CA VAL A 115 -13.83 -3.67 4.40
C VAL A 115 -12.72 -2.66 4.61
N LEU A 116 -12.55 -2.19 5.84
CA LEU A 116 -11.49 -1.27 6.21
C LEU A 116 -10.38 -2.03 6.93
N ALA A 117 -9.21 -2.11 6.30
CA ALA A 117 -8.04 -2.76 6.86
C ALA A 117 -7.36 -1.85 7.88
N LYS A 118 -7.35 -2.27 9.15
CA LYS A 118 -6.62 -1.60 10.22
C LYS A 118 -5.22 -2.17 10.34
N ALA A 119 -4.21 -1.33 10.20
CA ALA A 119 -2.83 -1.75 10.40
C ALA A 119 -2.54 -1.99 11.90
N SER A 120 -1.87 -3.09 12.23
CA SER A 120 -1.49 -3.46 13.60
C SER A 120 -0.57 -2.44 14.30
N SER A 121 0.16 -1.64 13.52
CA SER A 121 0.99 -0.54 14.03
C SER A 121 0.19 0.62 14.62
N LEU A 122 -1.10 0.72 14.32
CA LEU A 122 -1.98 1.79 14.79
C LEU A 122 -2.74 1.33 16.04
N LYS A 123 -2.55 2.06 17.14
CA LYS A 123 -3.27 1.78 18.40
C LYS A 123 -4.76 2.06 18.25
N ASP A 124 -5.61 1.22 18.85
CA ASP A 124 -7.06 1.29 18.79
C ASP A 124 -7.65 2.68 19.12
N PRO A 125 -7.32 3.32 20.24
CA PRO A 125 -7.93 4.60 20.57
C PRO A 125 -7.67 5.67 19.51
N TYR A 126 -6.46 5.65 18.90
CA TYR A 126 -6.12 6.58 17.84
C TYR A 126 -6.88 6.25 16.56
N PHE A 127 -6.85 4.99 16.11
CA PHE A 127 -7.48 4.56 14.86
C PHE A 127 -8.99 4.83 14.88
N TYR A 128 -9.69 4.41 15.94
CA TYR A 128 -11.13 4.63 16.07
C TYR A 128 -11.50 6.10 16.20
N LYS A 129 -10.67 6.93 16.82
CA LYS A 129 -10.87 8.39 16.86
C LYS A 129 -10.84 8.97 15.44
N VAL A 130 -9.85 8.62 14.63
CA VAL A 130 -9.72 9.11 13.25
C VAL A 130 -10.87 8.60 12.38
N PHE A 131 -11.18 7.29 12.49
CA PHE A 131 -12.29 6.67 11.77
C PHE A 131 -13.63 7.32 12.09
N ASN A 132 -14.01 7.44 13.37
CA ASN A 132 -15.27 8.02 13.77
C ASN A 132 -15.40 9.49 13.39
N ASN A 133 -14.30 10.25 13.48
CA ASN A 133 -14.26 11.64 13.03
C ASN A 133 -14.46 11.77 11.51
N ALA A 134 -13.87 10.90 10.72
CA ALA A 134 -14.06 10.87 9.28
C ALA A 134 -15.48 10.40 8.91
N LEU A 135 -16.00 9.39 9.60
CA LEU A 135 -17.33 8.84 9.40
C LEU A 135 -18.43 9.85 9.71
N SER A 136 -18.29 10.62 10.80
CA SER A 136 -19.30 11.63 11.21
C SER A 136 -19.51 12.75 10.19
N LYS A 137 -18.59 12.91 9.23
CA LYS A 137 -18.71 13.86 8.14
C LYS A 137 -19.50 13.30 6.94
N GLN A 138 -19.83 12.00 6.96
CA GLN A 138 -20.56 11.33 5.89
C GLN A 138 -22.01 11.10 6.31
N SER A 139 -22.96 11.81 5.70
CA SER A 139 -24.37 11.75 6.09
C SER A 139 -25.07 10.43 5.73
N ASN A 140 -24.54 9.70 4.75
CA ASN A 140 -25.12 8.46 4.21
C ASN A 140 -24.29 7.20 4.49
N LEU A 141 -23.35 7.28 5.44
CA LEU A 141 -22.51 6.15 5.83
C LEU A 141 -22.55 5.99 7.36
N THR A 142 -22.76 4.77 7.81
CA THR A 142 -22.78 4.41 9.23
C THR A 142 -21.64 3.47 9.58
N GLN A 143 -21.38 3.28 10.86
CA GLN A 143 -20.39 2.32 11.33
C GLN A 143 -20.73 0.89 10.89
N GLY A 144 -22.03 0.54 10.78
CA GLY A 144 -22.50 -0.77 10.31
C GLY A 144 -22.18 -1.05 8.84
N ASP A 145 -21.97 -0.03 8.04
CA ASP A 145 -21.62 -0.14 6.62
C ASP A 145 -20.17 -0.52 6.36
N VAL A 146 -19.29 -0.39 7.37
CA VAL A 146 -17.86 -0.59 7.23
C VAL A 146 -17.38 -1.68 8.18
N ARG A 147 -16.90 -2.79 7.63
CA ARG A 147 -16.31 -3.89 8.40
C ARG A 147 -14.83 -3.62 8.64
N ILE A 148 -14.42 -3.31 9.87
CA ILE A 148 -13.01 -3.12 10.21
C ILE A 148 -12.37 -4.50 10.44
N ILE A 149 -11.26 -4.75 9.75
CA ILE A 149 -10.47 -6.00 9.84
C ILE A 149 -9.03 -5.65 10.21
N GLU A 150 -8.51 -6.38 11.19
CA GLU A 150 -7.13 -6.28 11.66
C GLU A 150 -6.43 -7.64 11.50
N HIS A 151 -5.13 -7.62 11.25
CA HIS A 151 -4.27 -8.81 11.14
C HIS A 151 -4.61 -9.81 10.01
N ASP A 152 -5.47 -9.46 9.07
CA ASP A 152 -5.87 -10.33 7.97
C ASP A 152 -5.83 -9.64 6.59
N ASN A 153 -4.83 -8.75 6.40
CA ASN A 153 -4.69 -7.95 5.18
C ASN A 153 -4.63 -8.81 3.91
N HIS A 154 -3.96 -9.97 3.97
CA HIS A 154 -3.83 -10.86 2.83
C HIS A 154 -5.16 -11.45 2.39
N ALA A 155 -6.02 -11.82 3.36
CA ALA A 155 -7.37 -12.29 3.05
C ALA A 155 -8.23 -11.16 2.48
N VAL A 156 -8.13 -9.93 3.02
CA VAL A 156 -8.81 -8.76 2.46
C VAL A 156 -8.38 -8.51 1.02
N LEU A 157 -7.05 -8.48 0.75
CA LEU A 157 -6.53 -8.26 -0.59
C LEU A 157 -7.00 -9.32 -1.58
N SER A 158 -6.96 -10.60 -1.19
CA SER A 158 -7.31 -11.70 -2.09
C SER A 158 -8.81 -11.89 -2.32
N ALA A 159 -9.68 -11.37 -1.43
CA ALA A 159 -11.12 -11.59 -1.50
C ALA A 159 -11.91 -10.36 -2.02
N CYS A 160 -11.33 -9.16 -2.00
CA CYS A 160 -11.99 -7.95 -2.49
C CYS A 160 -11.98 -7.87 -4.02
N ASP A 161 -13.05 -7.29 -4.59
CA ASP A 161 -13.15 -7.04 -6.03
C ASP A 161 -12.26 -5.89 -6.49
N ALA A 162 -12.06 -4.92 -5.60
CA ALA A 162 -11.13 -3.81 -5.79
C ALA A 162 -10.69 -3.25 -4.44
N VAL A 163 -9.58 -2.52 -4.44
CA VAL A 163 -9.09 -1.85 -3.24
C VAL A 163 -8.71 -0.40 -3.52
N VAL A 164 -8.96 0.49 -2.57
CA VAL A 164 -8.39 1.82 -2.50
C VAL A 164 -7.36 1.86 -1.38
N MET A 165 -6.15 2.30 -1.68
CA MET A 165 -5.06 2.13 -0.73
C MET A 165 -4.04 3.26 -0.74
N ALA A 166 -3.41 3.49 0.41
CA ALA A 166 -2.24 4.33 0.52
C ALA A 166 -1.06 3.71 -0.24
N SER A 167 -0.21 4.57 -0.83
CA SER A 167 1.03 4.11 -1.46
C SER A 167 1.97 3.51 -0.42
N GLY A 168 2.42 2.29 -0.64
CA GLY A 168 3.32 1.54 0.24
C GLY A 168 3.57 0.12 -0.26
N THR A 169 4.24 -0.69 0.55
CA THR A 169 4.55 -2.10 0.22
C THR A 169 3.30 -2.94 -0.03
N VAL A 170 2.19 -2.62 0.64
CA VAL A 170 0.89 -3.30 0.47
C VAL A 170 0.38 -3.25 -0.97
N THR A 171 0.81 -2.26 -1.78
CA THR A 171 0.45 -2.20 -3.20
C THR A 171 1.10 -3.31 -4.03
N LEU A 172 2.29 -3.79 -3.63
CA LEU A 172 2.92 -4.96 -4.23
C LEU A 172 2.18 -6.25 -3.86
N GLU A 173 1.72 -6.35 -2.62
CA GLU A 173 0.91 -7.48 -2.16
C GLU A 173 -0.39 -7.57 -2.97
N ALA A 174 -1.09 -6.44 -3.14
CA ALA A 174 -2.30 -6.37 -3.98
C ALA A 174 -2.02 -6.77 -5.44
N ALA A 175 -0.88 -6.33 -6.00
CA ALA A 175 -0.49 -6.72 -7.37
C ALA A 175 -0.21 -8.22 -7.49
N ILE A 176 0.43 -8.84 -6.49
CA ILE A 176 0.70 -10.29 -6.47
C ILE A 176 -0.60 -11.09 -6.36
N TYR A 177 -1.61 -10.60 -5.61
CA TYR A 177 -2.93 -11.21 -5.55
C TYR A 177 -3.82 -10.86 -6.75
N HIS A 178 -3.32 -10.09 -7.72
CA HIS A 178 -4.07 -9.61 -8.90
C HIS A 178 -5.32 -8.79 -8.55
N THR A 179 -5.32 -8.13 -7.40
CA THR A 179 -6.45 -7.31 -6.95
C THR A 179 -6.42 -5.95 -7.62
N PRO A 180 -7.46 -5.54 -8.35
CA PRO A 180 -7.57 -4.22 -8.92
C PRO A 180 -7.43 -3.15 -7.83
N MET A 181 -6.60 -2.10 -8.07
CA MET A 181 -6.30 -1.13 -7.04
C MET A 181 -6.29 0.30 -7.54
N VAL A 182 -6.74 1.21 -6.67
CA VAL A 182 -6.52 2.65 -6.79
C VAL A 182 -5.52 3.07 -5.72
N ILE A 183 -4.34 3.51 -6.13
CA ILE A 183 -3.30 3.96 -5.21
C ILE A 183 -3.45 5.46 -4.98
N THR A 184 -3.58 5.85 -3.72
CA THR A 184 -3.76 7.25 -3.31
C THR A 184 -2.60 7.71 -2.44
N TYR A 185 -2.32 8.99 -2.52
CA TYR A 185 -1.36 9.66 -1.65
C TYR A 185 -1.87 11.07 -1.32
N LYS A 186 -1.89 11.40 -0.04
CA LYS A 186 -2.18 12.76 0.44
C LYS A 186 -1.25 13.07 1.60
N GLY A 187 -0.60 14.20 1.53
CA GLY A 187 0.33 14.65 2.57
C GLY A 187 0.28 16.17 2.72
N PRO A 188 1.01 16.74 3.69
CA PRO A 188 1.08 18.17 3.88
C PRO A 188 1.55 18.87 2.59
N TRP A 189 0.96 20.03 2.30
CA TRP A 189 1.19 20.77 1.05
C TRP A 189 2.67 21.09 0.79
N LEU A 190 3.41 21.54 1.81
CA LEU A 190 4.80 21.98 1.65
C LEU A 190 5.76 20.81 1.30
N PRO A 191 5.77 19.66 2.04
CA PRO A 191 6.52 18.49 1.63
C PRO A 191 6.12 17.97 0.25
N TYR A 192 4.83 18.01 -0.11
CA TYR A 192 4.36 17.61 -1.44
C TYR A 192 5.00 18.46 -2.56
N GLN A 193 5.05 19.78 -2.40
CA GLN A 193 5.68 20.67 -3.38
C GLN A 193 7.19 20.40 -3.56
N ILE A 194 7.88 20.04 -2.48
CA ILE A 194 9.30 19.68 -2.53
C ILE A 194 9.46 18.34 -3.26
N VAL A 195 8.71 17.32 -2.85
CA VAL A 195 8.78 15.98 -3.46
C VAL A 195 8.45 16.05 -4.95
N ARG A 196 7.43 16.78 -5.36
CA ARG A 196 7.04 16.96 -6.77
C ARG A 196 8.16 17.56 -7.64
N ARG A 197 9.04 18.40 -7.05
CA ARG A 197 10.15 19.01 -7.78
C ARG A 197 11.41 18.14 -7.81
N VAL A 198 11.58 17.26 -6.84
CA VAL A 198 12.78 16.43 -6.65
C VAL A 198 12.57 14.99 -7.08
N CYS A 199 11.31 14.53 -7.13
CA CYS A 199 10.99 13.17 -7.55
C CYS A 199 10.89 13.10 -9.08
N TYR A 200 11.73 12.27 -9.67
CA TYR A 200 11.79 12.04 -11.13
C TYR A 200 10.83 10.93 -11.60
N LEU A 201 10.01 10.40 -10.70
CA LEU A 201 9.12 9.29 -11.00
C LEU A 201 7.79 9.79 -11.57
N PRO A 202 7.27 9.15 -12.63
CA PRO A 202 5.98 9.48 -13.20
C PRO A 202 4.81 9.07 -12.30
N CYS A 203 5.04 8.16 -11.36
CA CYS A 203 4.01 7.60 -10.46
C CYS A 203 4.62 7.27 -9.08
N LEU A 204 3.75 7.16 -8.06
CA LEU A 204 4.15 6.89 -6.67
C LEU A 204 3.91 5.43 -6.25
N GLY A 205 3.16 4.67 -7.02
CA GLY A 205 2.88 3.26 -6.72
C GLY A 205 4.01 2.35 -7.20
N LEU A 206 4.52 1.48 -6.34
CA LEU A 206 5.55 0.51 -6.71
C LEU A 206 5.13 -0.38 -7.91
N PRO A 207 3.91 -0.92 -7.99
CA PRO A 207 3.46 -1.65 -9.17
C PRO A 207 3.50 -0.82 -10.45
N ASN A 208 3.09 0.45 -10.39
CA ASN A 208 3.12 1.35 -11.53
C ASN A 208 4.56 1.61 -12.03
N ILE A 209 5.53 1.71 -11.10
CA ILE A 209 6.94 1.89 -11.44
C ILE A 209 7.52 0.61 -12.10
N LEU A 210 7.03 -0.56 -11.71
CA LEU A 210 7.47 -1.84 -12.27
C LEU A 210 6.91 -2.10 -13.67
N CYS A 211 5.77 -1.51 -14.02
CA CYS A 211 5.09 -1.67 -15.31
C CYS A 211 5.52 -0.63 -16.35
N HIS A 212 6.32 0.38 -15.97
CA HIS A 212 6.92 1.38 -16.87
C HIS A 212 8.39 1.08 -17.17
#